data_3805fba003c2196209f5654db8c6b418
#
_entry.id   3805fba003c2196209f5654db8c6b418
#
_cell.length_a   1.000
_cell.length_b   1.000
_cell.length_c   1.000
_cell.angle_alpha   90.00
_cell.angle_beta   90.00
_cell.angle_gamma   90.00
#
_symmetry.space_group_name_H-M   'P 1'
#
loop_
_entity.id
_entity.type
_entity.pdbx_description
1 polymer ?
#
loop_
_entity_poly.entity_id
_entity_poly.type
_entity_poly.pdbx_seq_one_letter_code
_entity_poly.pdbx_strand_id
1 'polypeptide(L)'
;MENKSSAGSRIAKSTLAITGFLLVGKVFGFFRESLTAYVFGASKEMDAFSLAQAATAMIASFVTQAIATTYIPSAQKAESDHGPSRKNYFTNNLLMVTSLVSFVLIILGILFPNQIALLSASQADPETYAIVVKLIQVGMPVVLFSSWVGVMEGYLQHGGKFAATGAIAIPLNLTYIVYLALFSHHVGIIGLTIASVLGILAQFIFLLPNAMKIGYRPRLVADFQDKYVREAIVLALPVFVSVSVNDINTIVNRNLASGMGQGAASILYYSNKMNTMIIGIFITAITAIVFPILTRTLGSGDMKLGKKVMNASVKTVLFITVPATVGLIILARPIIEIAFVRGSFTAANGVAATSTLRCYSLSLISISVINVLNRIYYSIGDTKTPFYVGVTNVIINVGLNLLVARHFGTNGLAASVSIATTIAVFISFILLKKKIGNLGTRSYIKALIKTVMASLVMGAITLAYFPYEKLIMALTSGGVQTLSRLVFLMLVVFIAALVYVFCLYKLGVREVRDVVGIVREKIENRKPKSIEN
;
A
#
# COMPACT_ATOMS: atom_id res chain seq x y z
N MET A 1 -18.00 35.76 6.38
CA MET A 1 -16.68 35.34 5.80
C MET A 1 -15.79 34.61 6.80
N GLU A 2 -15.85 34.86 8.08
CA GLU A 2 -15.06 34.20 9.14
C GLU A 2 -15.25 32.67 9.25
N ASN A 3 -16.44 32.17 8.96
CA ASN A 3 -16.76 30.75 9.14
C ASN A 3 -16.12 29.83 8.05
N LYS A 4 -15.76 30.34 6.87
CA LYS A 4 -15.09 29.58 5.81
C LYS A 4 -13.59 29.42 6.05
N SER A 5 -12.93 30.41 6.67
CA SER A 5 -11.49 30.34 7.00
C SER A 5 -11.22 29.35 8.14
N SER A 6 -12.12 29.26 9.13
CA SER A 6 -12.01 28.32 10.25
C SER A 6 -12.25 26.87 9.82
N ALA A 7 -13.16 26.62 8.89
CA ALA A 7 -13.42 25.28 8.32
C ALA A 7 -12.23 24.78 7.49
N GLY A 8 -11.65 25.64 6.65
CA GLY A 8 -10.44 25.30 5.87
C GLY A 8 -9.23 24.98 6.75
N SER A 9 -9.02 25.73 7.83
CA SER A 9 -7.95 25.49 8.81
C SER A 9 -8.14 24.17 9.57
N ARG A 10 -9.37 23.81 9.94
CA ARG A 10 -9.68 22.52 10.60
C ARG A 10 -9.44 21.33 9.67
N ILE A 11 -9.87 21.42 8.40
CA ILE A 11 -9.64 20.38 7.39
C ILE A 11 -8.14 20.19 7.16
N ALA A 12 -7.38 21.28 7.01
CA ALA A 12 -5.93 21.22 6.83
C ALA A 12 -5.21 20.58 8.03
N LYS A 13 -5.59 20.95 9.28
CA LYS A 13 -5.04 20.33 10.49
C LYS A 13 -5.35 18.84 10.58
N SER A 14 -6.58 18.43 10.27
CA SER A 14 -6.98 17.01 10.26
C SER A 14 -6.20 16.21 9.20
N THR A 15 -6.04 16.77 8.00
CA THR A 15 -5.27 16.13 6.92
C THR A 15 -3.79 15.97 7.30
N LEU A 16 -3.17 16.99 7.91
CA LEU A 16 -1.80 16.92 8.40
C LEU A 16 -1.64 15.86 9.50
N ALA A 17 -2.58 15.78 10.44
CA ALA A 17 -2.55 14.77 11.50
C ALA A 17 -2.67 13.34 10.92
N ILE A 18 -3.59 13.11 9.97
CA ILE A 18 -3.74 11.82 9.28
C ILE A 18 -2.45 11.45 8.57
N THR A 19 -1.88 12.38 7.79
CA THR A 19 -0.62 12.14 7.06
C THR A 19 0.52 11.84 8.03
N GLY A 20 0.60 12.54 9.16
CA GLY A 20 1.59 12.29 10.20
C GLY A 20 1.47 10.87 10.78
N PHE A 21 0.27 10.43 11.16
CA PHE A 21 0.04 9.07 11.67
C PHE A 21 0.34 7.99 10.62
N LEU A 22 -0.02 8.22 9.36
CA LEU A 22 0.33 7.30 8.27
C LEU A 22 1.84 7.16 8.09
N LEU A 23 2.59 8.26 8.16
CA LEU A 23 4.05 8.24 8.08
C LEU A 23 4.68 7.50 9.27
N VAL A 24 4.21 7.79 10.50
CA VAL A 24 4.64 7.07 11.69
C VAL A 24 4.37 5.57 11.54
N GLY A 25 3.17 5.19 11.10
CA GLY A 25 2.83 3.79 10.82
C GLY A 25 3.76 3.13 9.79
N LYS A 26 4.21 3.87 8.76
CA LYS A 26 5.19 3.37 7.77
C LYS A 26 6.58 3.18 8.37
N VAL A 27 7.01 4.08 9.25
CA VAL A 27 8.29 3.94 9.97
C VAL A 27 8.27 2.70 10.86
N PHE A 28 7.22 2.50 11.67
CA PHE A 28 7.06 1.28 12.46
C PHE A 28 7.01 0.02 11.59
N GLY A 29 6.32 0.10 10.43
CA GLY A 29 6.30 -0.99 9.45
C GLY A 29 7.68 -1.34 8.90
N PHE A 30 8.51 -0.34 8.61
CA PHE A 30 9.89 -0.54 8.19
C PHE A 30 10.73 -1.25 9.27
N PHE A 31 10.64 -0.79 10.53
CA PHE A 31 11.32 -1.44 11.65
C PHE A 31 10.87 -2.88 11.84
N ARG A 32 9.57 -3.16 11.74
CA ARG A 32 9.03 -4.52 11.80
C ARG A 32 9.64 -5.42 10.74
N GLU A 33 9.61 -5.00 9.47
CA GLU A 33 10.16 -5.81 8.36
C GLU A 33 11.67 -6.02 8.53
N SER A 34 12.39 -5.00 8.99
CA SER A 34 13.82 -5.08 9.27
C SER A 34 14.15 -6.06 10.39
N LEU A 35 13.37 -6.06 11.49
CA LEU A 35 13.51 -7.04 12.57
C LEU A 35 13.11 -8.45 12.12
N THR A 36 12.07 -8.58 11.30
CA THR A 36 11.67 -9.88 10.74
C THR A 36 12.80 -10.46 9.89
N ALA A 37 13.43 -9.65 9.04
CA ALA A 37 14.57 -10.07 8.25
C ALA A 37 15.79 -10.42 9.13
N TYR A 38 16.04 -9.66 10.20
CA TYR A 38 17.11 -9.93 11.15
C TYR A 38 16.96 -11.30 11.82
N VAL A 39 15.75 -11.64 12.24
CA VAL A 39 15.46 -12.89 13.00
C VAL A 39 15.37 -14.09 12.06
N PHE A 40 14.59 -13.99 11.00
CA PHE A 40 14.24 -15.13 10.14
C PHE A 40 14.99 -15.18 8.81
N GLY A 41 15.55 -14.05 8.35
CA GLY A 41 16.27 -13.99 7.07
C GLY A 41 15.41 -14.40 5.89
N ALA A 42 16.05 -15.07 4.92
CA ALA A 42 15.38 -15.75 3.80
C ALA A 42 15.47 -17.28 4.00
N SER A 43 14.84 -17.75 5.09
CA SER A 43 14.79 -19.15 5.48
C SER A 43 13.54 -19.85 4.94
N LYS A 44 13.49 -21.19 5.06
CA LYS A 44 12.31 -22.00 4.73
C LYS A 44 11.09 -21.58 5.56
N GLU A 45 11.30 -21.27 6.84
CA GLU A 45 10.25 -20.82 7.73
C GLU A 45 9.67 -19.47 7.27
N MET A 46 10.53 -18.54 6.83
CA MET A 46 10.07 -17.26 6.32
C MET A 46 9.38 -17.39 4.96
N ASP A 47 9.84 -18.31 4.08
CA ASP A 47 9.13 -18.67 2.86
C ASP A 47 7.72 -19.18 3.20
N ALA A 48 7.62 -20.15 4.12
CA ALA A 48 6.34 -20.70 4.58
C ALA A 48 5.43 -19.62 5.17
N PHE A 49 5.97 -18.72 6.00
CA PHE A 49 5.19 -17.59 6.54
C PHE A 49 4.66 -16.68 5.43
N SER A 50 5.48 -16.34 4.46
CA SER A 50 5.06 -15.46 3.36
C SER A 50 3.94 -16.07 2.52
N LEU A 51 3.99 -17.39 2.28
CA LEU A 51 2.98 -18.16 1.54
C LEU A 51 1.67 -18.29 2.34
N ALA A 52 1.76 -18.69 3.60
CA ALA A 52 0.60 -18.80 4.50
C ALA A 52 -0.08 -17.44 4.71
N GLN A 53 0.71 -16.36 4.91
CA GLN A 53 0.19 -15.01 5.04
C GLN A 53 -0.55 -14.56 3.78
N ALA A 54 -0.06 -14.88 2.57
CA ALA A 54 -0.76 -14.53 1.35
C ALA A 54 -2.13 -15.20 1.25
N ALA A 55 -2.20 -16.48 1.59
CA ALA A 55 -3.45 -17.24 1.57
C ALA A 55 -4.47 -16.75 2.61
N THR A 56 -4.05 -16.59 3.87
CA THR A 56 -4.94 -16.12 4.94
C THR A 56 -5.36 -14.67 4.75
N ALA A 57 -4.47 -13.80 4.25
CA ALA A 57 -4.79 -12.42 3.92
C ALA A 57 -5.79 -12.31 2.75
N MET A 58 -5.71 -13.18 1.73
CA MET A 58 -6.71 -13.22 0.66
C MET A 58 -8.09 -13.54 1.23
N ILE A 59 -8.21 -14.56 2.10
CA ILE A 59 -9.50 -14.92 2.71
C ILE A 59 -10.02 -13.77 3.57
N ALA A 60 -9.16 -13.11 4.35
CA ALA A 60 -9.52 -11.95 5.15
C ALA A 60 -9.94 -10.75 4.30
N SER A 61 -9.28 -10.53 3.14
CA SER A 61 -9.58 -9.42 2.24
C SER A 61 -10.98 -9.51 1.66
N PHE A 62 -11.50 -10.71 1.44
CA PHE A 62 -12.87 -10.92 0.97
C PHE A 62 -13.90 -10.28 1.89
N VAL A 63 -13.75 -10.47 3.19
CA VAL A 63 -14.67 -9.90 4.17
C VAL A 63 -14.42 -8.42 4.37
N THR A 64 -13.16 -8.00 4.52
CA THR A 64 -12.82 -6.60 4.83
C THR A 64 -13.12 -5.64 3.68
N GLN A 65 -12.89 -6.03 2.43
CA GLN A 65 -13.17 -5.17 1.27
C GLN A 65 -14.68 -5.04 1.00
N ALA A 66 -15.43 -6.12 1.25
CA ALA A 66 -16.87 -6.07 1.25
C ALA A 66 -17.37 -4.99 2.23
N ILE A 67 -16.88 -5.02 3.47
CA ILE A 67 -17.23 -4.06 4.50
C ILE A 67 -16.77 -2.64 4.12
N ALA A 68 -15.54 -2.46 3.69
CA ALA A 68 -14.96 -1.15 3.38
C ALA A 68 -15.74 -0.38 2.30
N THR A 69 -16.37 -1.09 1.36
CA THR A 69 -17.13 -0.47 0.27
C THR A 69 -18.59 -0.26 0.59
N THR A 70 -19.19 -1.10 1.43
CA THR A 70 -20.63 -1.10 1.69
C THR A 70 -21.02 -0.46 3.00
N TYR A 71 -20.10 -0.39 3.97
CA TYR A 71 -20.41 0.10 5.31
C TYR A 71 -20.93 1.56 5.29
N ILE A 72 -20.17 2.48 4.70
CA ILE A 72 -20.50 3.92 4.75
C ILE A 72 -21.86 4.23 4.10
N PRO A 73 -22.15 3.78 2.86
CA PRO A 73 -23.46 4.07 2.26
C PRO A 73 -24.63 3.43 3.02
N SER A 74 -24.46 2.20 3.54
CA SER A 74 -25.52 1.52 4.29
C SER A 74 -25.73 2.14 5.68
N ALA A 75 -24.66 2.53 6.37
CA ALA A 75 -24.74 3.24 7.65
C ALA A 75 -25.38 4.63 7.50
N GLN A 76 -25.01 5.36 6.43
CA GLN A 76 -25.62 6.65 6.12
C GLN A 76 -27.13 6.53 5.89
N LYS A 77 -27.56 5.50 5.12
CA LYS A 77 -28.97 5.25 4.87
C LYS A 77 -29.72 4.87 6.16
N ALA A 78 -29.15 3.98 6.98
CA ALA A 78 -29.73 3.58 8.26
C ALA A 78 -29.87 4.76 9.22
N GLU A 79 -28.87 5.66 9.27
CA GLU A 79 -28.90 6.86 10.10
C GLU A 79 -29.91 7.91 9.60
N SER A 80 -30.00 8.11 8.28
CA SER A 80 -30.93 9.05 7.67
C SER A 80 -32.38 8.60 7.83
N ASP A 81 -32.67 7.30 7.72
CA ASP A 81 -34.03 6.77 7.80
C ASP A 81 -34.57 6.75 9.27
N HIS A 82 -33.73 6.41 10.25
CA HIS A 82 -34.17 6.11 11.61
C HIS A 82 -33.22 6.61 12.72
N GLY A 83 -32.30 7.50 12.40
CA GLY A 83 -31.41 8.18 13.34
C GLY A 83 -30.19 7.35 13.82
N PRO A 84 -29.38 7.95 14.73
CA PRO A 84 -28.11 7.35 15.18
C PRO A 84 -28.24 5.98 15.88
N SER A 85 -29.38 5.73 16.52
CA SER A 85 -29.65 4.44 17.17
C SER A 85 -29.74 3.30 16.16
N ARG A 86 -30.29 3.56 14.99
CA ARG A 86 -30.40 2.58 13.90
C ARG A 86 -29.04 2.30 13.25
N LYS A 87 -28.20 3.31 13.10
CA LYS A 87 -26.80 3.12 12.69
C LYS A 87 -26.05 2.20 13.66
N ASN A 88 -26.19 2.42 14.98
CA ASN A 88 -25.58 1.54 15.97
C ASN A 88 -26.12 0.10 15.90
N TYR A 89 -27.43 -0.06 15.69
CA TYR A 89 -28.05 -1.38 15.50
C TYR A 89 -27.48 -2.06 14.26
N PHE A 90 -27.45 -1.38 13.10
CA PHE A 90 -26.85 -1.86 11.86
C PHE A 90 -25.38 -2.28 12.06
N THR A 91 -24.58 -1.44 12.75
CA THR A 91 -23.16 -1.72 13.00
C THR A 91 -22.97 -2.98 13.84
N ASN A 92 -23.74 -3.12 14.93
CA ASN A 92 -23.67 -4.30 15.80
C ASN A 92 -24.13 -5.58 15.07
N ASN A 93 -25.18 -5.46 14.26
CA ASN A 93 -25.67 -6.58 13.46
C ASN A 93 -24.69 -6.98 12.37
N LEU A 94 -24.09 -6.01 11.67
CA LEU A 94 -23.04 -6.28 10.68
C LEU A 94 -21.81 -6.95 11.31
N LEU A 95 -21.38 -6.51 12.51
CA LEU A 95 -20.32 -7.18 13.28
C LEU A 95 -20.67 -8.64 13.56
N MET A 96 -21.91 -8.93 13.99
CA MET A 96 -22.33 -10.28 14.30
C MET A 96 -22.37 -11.14 13.04
N VAL A 97 -22.98 -10.66 11.97
CA VAL A 97 -23.09 -11.40 10.71
C VAL A 97 -21.72 -11.67 10.10
N THR A 98 -20.82 -10.67 10.06
CA THR A 98 -19.46 -10.86 9.57
C THR A 98 -18.62 -11.76 10.48
N SER A 99 -18.87 -11.75 11.79
CA SER A 99 -18.26 -12.70 12.73
C SER A 99 -18.68 -14.14 12.46
N LEU A 100 -19.95 -14.38 12.20
CA LEU A 100 -20.44 -15.73 11.86
C LEU A 100 -19.86 -16.22 10.53
N VAL A 101 -19.84 -15.38 9.50
CA VAL A 101 -19.20 -15.72 8.23
C VAL A 101 -17.72 -16.01 8.42
N SER A 102 -17.01 -15.14 9.17
CA SER A 102 -15.59 -15.35 9.49
C SER A 102 -15.35 -16.64 10.26
N PHE A 103 -16.22 -16.97 11.22
CA PHE A 103 -16.12 -18.19 12.00
C PHE A 103 -16.28 -19.45 11.12
N VAL A 104 -17.22 -19.45 10.19
CA VAL A 104 -17.36 -20.52 9.19
C VAL A 104 -16.08 -20.64 8.35
N LEU A 105 -15.55 -19.53 7.83
CA LEU A 105 -14.31 -19.53 7.06
C LEU A 105 -13.11 -20.03 7.88
N ILE A 106 -13.03 -19.70 9.16
CA ILE A 106 -11.98 -20.19 10.08
C ILE A 106 -12.09 -21.69 10.24
N ILE A 107 -13.30 -22.23 10.51
CA ILE A 107 -13.51 -23.66 10.64
C ILE A 107 -13.12 -24.39 9.36
N LEU A 108 -13.57 -23.90 8.20
CA LEU A 108 -13.19 -24.46 6.91
C LEU A 108 -11.68 -24.41 6.68
N GLY A 109 -11.02 -23.32 7.04
CA GLY A 109 -9.57 -23.19 6.89
C GLY A 109 -8.77 -24.09 7.85
N ILE A 110 -9.30 -24.38 9.04
CA ILE A 110 -8.67 -25.31 10.00
C ILE A 110 -8.91 -26.77 9.57
N LEU A 111 -10.08 -27.09 9.03
CA LEU A 111 -10.42 -28.45 8.58
C LEU A 111 -9.79 -28.80 7.22
N PHE A 112 -9.66 -27.82 6.33
CA PHE A 112 -9.16 -28.00 4.97
C PHE A 112 -7.89 -27.17 4.67
N PRO A 113 -6.87 -27.16 5.53
CA PRO A 113 -5.69 -26.31 5.35
C PRO A 113 -4.84 -26.72 4.14
N ASN A 114 -4.85 -28.02 3.78
CA ASN A 114 -4.12 -28.53 2.61
C ASN A 114 -4.66 -27.94 1.30
N GLN A 115 -5.98 -27.80 1.16
CA GLN A 115 -6.60 -27.23 -0.03
C GLN A 115 -6.22 -25.75 -0.20
N ILE A 116 -6.13 -25.01 0.91
CA ILE A 116 -5.66 -23.62 0.91
C ILE A 116 -4.17 -23.56 0.61
N ALA A 117 -3.37 -24.44 1.20
CA ALA A 117 -1.93 -24.52 0.95
C ALA A 117 -1.60 -24.86 -0.51
N LEU A 118 -2.39 -25.72 -1.16
CA LEU A 118 -2.25 -26.02 -2.59
C LEU A 118 -2.35 -24.77 -3.47
N LEU A 119 -3.16 -23.78 -3.11
CA LEU A 119 -3.25 -22.53 -3.86
C LEU A 119 -1.99 -21.68 -3.75
N SER A 120 -1.37 -21.65 -2.56
CA SER A 120 -0.26 -20.72 -2.26
C SER A 120 1.12 -21.36 -2.25
N ALA A 121 1.24 -22.68 -2.14
CA ALA A 121 2.49 -23.40 -1.89
C ALA A 121 2.62 -24.72 -2.66
N SER A 122 1.89 -24.93 -3.76
CA SER A 122 1.95 -26.20 -4.52
C SER A 122 3.32 -26.46 -5.18
N GLN A 123 4.14 -25.43 -5.33
CA GLN A 123 5.51 -25.53 -5.87
C GLN A 123 6.58 -25.65 -4.77
N ALA A 124 6.20 -25.52 -3.49
CA ALA A 124 7.13 -25.60 -2.37
C ALA A 124 7.60 -27.04 -2.13
N ASP A 125 8.81 -27.18 -1.56
CA ASP A 125 9.29 -28.47 -1.10
C ASP A 125 8.39 -29.02 0.04
N PRO A 126 8.38 -30.36 0.27
CA PRO A 126 7.46 -30.98 1.22
C PRO A 126 7.60 -30.45 2.66
N GLU A 127 8.79 -30.07 3.09
CA GLU A 127 9.04 -29.52 4.43
C GLU A 127 8.42 -28.12 4.56
N THR A 128 8.71 -27.24 3.60
CA THR A 128 8.10 -25.90 3.56
C THR A 128 6.57 -25.99 3.46
N TYR A 129 6.05 -26.91 2.63
CA TYR A 129 4.61 -27.12 2.49
C TYR A 129 3.95 -27.52 3.83
N ALA A 130 4.56 -28.43 4.59
CA ALA A 130 4.05 -28.85 5.89
C ALA A 130 4.00 -27.69 6.89
N ILE A 131 5.01 -26.81 6.87
CA ILE A 131 5.02 -25.58 7.69
C ILE A 131 3.88 -24.64 7.25
N VAL A 132 3.68 -24.44 5.94
CA VAL A 132 2.60 -23.58 5.39
C VAL A 132 1.24 -24.06 5.91
N VAL A 133 0.95 -25.35 5.83
CA VAL A 133 -0.30 -25.96 6.32
C VAL A 133 -0.55 -25.59 7.77
N LYS A 134 0.46 -25.77 8.63
CA LYS A 134 0.38 -25.43 10.06
C LYS A 134 0.19 -23.92 10.31
N LEU A 135 0.90 -23.08 9.56
CA LEU A 135 0.79 -21.62 9.68
C LEU A 135 -0.57 -21.09 9.17
N ILE A 136 -1.17 -21.74 8.17
CA ILE A 136 -2.55 -21.42 7.76
C ILE A 136 -3.52 -21.68 8.89
N GLN A 137 -3.48 -22.86 9.53
CA GLN A 137 -4.37 -23.18 10.65
C GLN A 137 -4.27 -22.16 11.78
N VAL A 138 -3.05 -21.81 12.18
CA VAL A 138 -2.78 -20.82 13.25
C VAL A 138 -3.17 -19.40 12.82
N GLY A 139 -3.04 -19.08 11.54
CA GLY A 139 -3.29 -17.74 10.98
C GLY A 139 -4.77 -17.45 10.66
N MET A 140 -5.63 -18.48 10.52
CA MET A 140 -7.04 -18.30 10.13
C MET A 140 -7.84 -17.32 10.99
N PRO A 141 -7.64 -17.20 12.34
CA PRO A 141 -8.35 -16.22 13.15
C PRO A 141 -8.16 -14.76 12.69
N VAL A 142 -7.17 -14.48 11.84
CA VAL A 142 -6.99 -13.17 11.21
C VAL A 142 -8.26 -12.70 10.49
N VAL A 143 -9.04 -13.63 9.90
CA VAL A 143 -10.27 -13.33 9.16
C VAL A 143 -11.31 -12.65 10.06
N LEU A 144 -11.51 -13.18 11.27
CA LEU A 144 -12.45 -12.63 12.25
C LEU A 144 -12.04 -11.23 12.69
N PHE A 145 -10.81 -11.08 13.15
CA PHE A 145 -10.35 -9.79 13.68
C PHE A 145 -10.24 -8.71 12.60
N SER A 146 -9.88 -9.10 11.38
CA SER A 146 -9.89 -8.17 10.23
C SER A 146 -11.30 -7.67 9.90
N SER A 147 -12.33 -8.53 10.01
CA SER A 147 -13.71 -8.09 9.81
C SER A 147 -14.15 -7.06 10.86
N TRP A 148 -13.78 -7.26 12.14
CA TRP A 148 -14.06 -6.31 13.22
C TRP A 148 -13.36 -4.97 13.00
N VAL A 149 -12.10 -5.01 12.59
CA VAL A 149 -11.33 -3.82 12.23
C VAL A 149 -12.04 -3.07 11.09
N GLY A 150 -12.43 -3.76 10.02
CA GLY A 150 -13.11 -3.14 8.87
C GLY A 150 -14.41 -2.42 9.26
N VAL A 151 -15.24 -3.04 10.11
CA VAL A 151 -16.49 -2.42 10.59
C VAL A 151 -16.21 -1.18 11.44
N MET A 152 -15.22 -1.25 12.36
CA MET A 152 -14.86 -0.11 13.20
C MET A 152 -14.19 1.01 12.42
N GLU A 153 -13.37 0.71 11.43
CA GLU A 153 -12.85 1.72 10.50
C GLU A 153 -13.98 2.43 9.76
N GLY A 154 -14.93 1.68 9.21
CA GLY A 154 -16.12 2.24 8.55
C GLY A 154 -16.92 3.15 9.48
N TYR A 155 -17.16 2.73 10.73
CA TYR A 155 -17.88 3.52 11.75
C TYR A 155 -17.16 4.84 12.06
N LEU A 156 -15.85 4.78 12.27
CA LEU A 156 -15.02 5.97 12.57
C LEU A 156 -14.90 6.91 11.38
N GLN A 157 -14.74 6.39 10.16
CA GLN A 157 -14.69 7.18 8.94
C GLN A 157 -16.04 7.87 8.68
N HIS A 158 -17.15 7.17 8.85
CA HIS A 158 -18.49 7.76 8.78
C HIS A 158 -18.67 8.88 9.80
N GLY A 159 -18.15 8.71 11.02
CA GLY A 159 -18.13 9.73 12.07
C GLY A 159 -17.06 10.82 11.91
N GLY A 160 -16.31 10.86 10.79
CA GLY A 160 -15.29 11.87 10.53
C GLY A 160 -14.00 11.73 11.36
N LYS A 161 -13.79 10.60 12.03
CA LYS A 161 -12.61 10.34 12.90
C LYS A 161 -11.46 9.65 12.15
N PHE A 162 -11.03 10.25 11.05
CA PHE A 162 -9.97 9.72 10.19
C PHE A 162 -8.59 9.61 10.85
N ALA A 163 -8.31 10.38 11.91
CA ALA A 163 -7.03 10.30 12.62
C ALA A 163 -6.81 8.95 13.31
N ALA A 164 -7.87 8.39 13.91
CA ALA A 164 -7.81 7.07 14.55
C ALA A 164 -7.56 5.96 13.51
N THR A 165 -8.23 6.02 12.36
CA THR A 165 -8.02 5.05 11.26
C THR A 165 -6.65 5.24 10.59
N GLY A 166 -6.10 6.46 10.57
CA GLY A 166 -4.73 6.72 10.10
C GLY A 166 -3.65 6.11 11.00
N ALA A 167 -3.91 6.00 12.32
CA ALA A 167 -2.98 5.45 13.29
C ALA A 167 -3.04 3.91 13.45
N ILE A 168 -3.93 3.24 12.74
CA ILE A 168 -4.24 1.80 12.89
C ILE A 168 -3.02 0.88 12.67
N ALA A 169 -2.04 1.32 11.88
CA ALA A 169 -0.83 0.54 11.64
C ALA A 169 0.09 0.47 12.88
N ILE A 170 -0.04 1.38 13.83
CA ILE A 170 0.85 1.46 15.00
C ILE A 170 0.69 0.23 15.92
N PRO A 171 -0.52 -0.11 16.43
CA PRO A 171 -0.69 -1.27 17.31
C PRO A 171 -0.30 -2.58 16.62
N LEU A 172 -0.61 -2.76 15.34
CA LEU A 172 -0.18 -3.93 14.57
C LEU A 172 1.35 -4.08 14.58
N ASN A 173 2.06 -3.04 14.13
CA ASN A 173 3.51 -3.10 14.03
C ASN A 173 4.18 -3.25 15.40
N LEU A 174 3.64 -2.61 16.43
CA LEU A 174 4.16 -2.72 17.80
C LEU A 174 4.04 -4.15 18.32
N THR A 175 2.91 -4.84 18.11
CA THR A 175 2.73 -6.25 18.49
C THR A 175 3.78 -7.14 17.83
N TYR A 176 4.05 -6.96 16.55
CA TYR A 176 5.11 -7.71 15.87
C TYR A 176 6.49 -7.38 16.43
N ILE A 177 6.81 -6.11 16.67
CA ILE A 177 8.11 -5.69 17.20
C ILE A 177 8.35 -6.28 18.59
N VAL A 178 7.33 -6.23 19.47
CA VAL A 178 7.41 -6.84 20.81
C VAL A 178 7.64 -8.35 20.71
N TYR A 179 6.90 -9.03 19.84
CA TYR A 179 7.12 -10.46 19.60
C TYR A 179 8.54 -10.75 19.12
N LEU A 180 9.00 -10.05 18.10
CA LEU A 180 10.32 -10.26 17.50
C LEU A 180 11.46 -9.98 18.48
N ALA A 181 11.30 -8.97 19.33
CA ALA A 181 12.33 -8.59 20.31
C ALA A 181 12.41 -9.54 21.52
N LEU A 182 11.26 -10.07 21.99
CA LEU A 182 11.20 -10.77 23.27
C LEU A 182 10.95 -12.29 23.16
N PHE A 183 10.21 -12.72 22.14
CA PHE A 183 9.68 -14.09 22.08
C PHE A 183 10.14 -14.90 20.86
N SER A 184 10.78 -14.28 19.87
CA SER A 184 11.12 -14.94 18.59
C SER A 184 12.02 -16.15 18.76
N HIS A 185 12.96 -16.13 19.71
CA HIS A 185 13.87 -17.26 20.00
C HIS A 185 13.19 -18.49 20.62
N HIS A 186 12.02 -18.30 21.25
CA HIS A 186 11.33 -19.38 21.96
C HIS A 186 10.23 -20.04 21.12
N VAL A 187 9.51 -19.25 20.31
CA VAL A 187 8.30 -19.71 19.61
C VAL A 187 8.50 -19.77 18.08
N GLY A 188 9.53 -19.14 17.54
CA GLY A 188 9.89 -19.19 16.12
C GLY A 188 8.80 -18.64 15.19
N ILE A 189 8.67 -19.21 13.99
CA ILE A 189 7.79 -18.70 12.94
C ILE A 189 6.29 -18.84 13.28
N ILE A 190 5.91 -19.82 14.09
CA ILE A 190 4.54 -19.99 14.56
C ILE A 190 4.13 -18.79 15.41
N GLY A 191 5.01 -18.34 16.30
CA GLY A 191 4.76 -17.15 17.10
C GLY A 191 4.68 -15.87 16.27
N LEU A 192 5.39 -15.75 15.16
CA LEU A 192 5.24 -14.64 14.22
C LEU A 192 3.83 -14.63 13.60
N THR A 193 3.28 -15.80 13.29
CA THR A 193 1.90 -15.94 12.80
C THR A 193 0.89 -15.57 13.89
N ILE A 194 1.10 -16.00 15.13
CA ILE A 194 0.28 -15.60 16.28
C ILE A 194 0.35 -14.09 16.49
N ALA A 195 1.55 -13.49 16.41
CA ALA A 195 1.74 -12.06 16.53
C ALA A 195 1.02 -11.28 15.42
N SER A 196 0.89 -11.86 14.21
CA SER A 196 0.09 -11.26 13.12
C SER A 196 -1.40 -11.21 13.47
N VAL A 197 -1.93 -12.28 14.04
CA VAL A 197 -3.34 -12.36 14.47
C VAL A 197 -3.60 -11.41 15.64
N LEU A 198 -2.74 -11.45 16.67
CA LEU A 198 -2.84 -10.56 17.84
C LEU A 198 -2.64 -9.09 17.46
N GLY A 199 -1.82 -8.80 16.48
CA GLY A 199 -1.61 -7.45 15.98
C GLY A 199 -2.88 -6.85 15.36
N ILE A 200 -3.66 -7.66 14.63
CA ILE A 200 -4.96 -7.21 14.09
C ILE A 200 -6.00 -7.10 15.21
N LEU A 201 -6.00 -8.00 16.18
CA LEU A 201 -6.81 -7.83 17.38
C LEU A 201 -6.46 -6.53 18.12
N ALA A 202 -5.18 -6.20 18.27
CA ALA A 202 -4.73 -4.94 18.88
C ALA A 202 -5.22 -3.71 18.08
N GLN A 203 -5.33 -3.78 16.75
CA GLN A 203 -5.98 -2.73 15.95
C GLN A 203 -7.44 -2.54 16.35
N PHE A 204 -8.19 -3.62 16.48
CA PHE A 204 -9.59 -3.55 16.91
C PHE A 204 -9.72 -2.93 18.31
N ILE A 205 -8.90 -3.42 19.27
CA ILE A 205 -8.87 -2.89 20.65
C ILE A 205 -8.54 -1.40 20.66
N PHE A 206 -7.65 -0.93 19.75
CA PHE A 206 -7.32 0.48 19.61
C PHE A 206 -8.48 1.31 19.03
N LEU A 207 -9.23 0.78 18.05
CA LEU A 207 -10.33 1.49 17.41
C LEU A 207 -11.58 1.57 18.28
N LEU A 208 -11.87 0.54 19.07
CA LEU A 208 -13.11 0.41 19.85
C LEU A 208 -13.36 1.58 20.81
N PRO A 209 -12.41 2.02 21.66
CA PRO A 209 -12.61 3.19 22.52
C PRO A 209 -12.84 4.48 21.73
N ASN A 210 -12.20 4.63 20.57
CA ASN A 210 -12.41 5.79 19.71
C ASN A 210 -13.83 5.81 19.10
N ALA A 211 -14.37 4.64 18.74
CA ALA A 211 -15.75 4.51 18.28
C ALA A 211 -16.75 4.78 19.42
N MET A 212 -16.48 4.28 20.63
CA MET A 212 -17.32 4.52 21.79
C MET A 212 -17.40 6.02 22.15
N LYS A 213 -16.31 6.78 22.02
CA LYS A 213 -16.30 8.25 22.23
C LYS A 213 -17.21 9.03 21.28
N ILE A 214 -17.56 8.47 20.13
CA ILE A 214 -18.47 9.09 19.16
C ILE A 214 -19.86 8.45 19.13
N GLY A 215 -20.19 7.72 20.21
CA GLY A 215 -21.55 7.21 20.45
C GLY A 215 -21.79 5.76 20.01
N TYR A 216 -20.74 5.00 19.64
CA TYR A 216 -20.87 3.56 19.45
C TYR A 216 -21.19 2.87 20.77
N ARG A 217 -22.19 2.01 20.75
CA ARG A 217 -22.58 1.19 21.90
C ARG A 217 -22.60 -0.28 21.50
N PRO A 218 -21.65 -1.10 21.98
CA PRO A 218 -21.62 -2.52 21.65
C PRO A 218 -22.85 -3.23 22.20
N ARG A 219 -23.53 -3.98 21.37
CA ARG A 219 -24.65 -4.85 21.72
C ARG A 219 -24.60 -6.10 20.83
N LEU A 220 -24.96 -7.25 21.39
CA LEU A 220 -25.14 -8.46 20.58
C LEU A 220 -26.47 -8.35 19.85
N VAL A 221 -26.41 -8.29 18.53
CA VAL A 221 -27.56 -8.23 17.63
C VAL A 221 -27.33 -9.25 16.51
N ALA A 222 -28.26 -10.16 16.32
CA ALA A 222 -28.23 -11.17 15.26
C ALA A 222 -29.57 -11.14 14.51
N ASP A 223 -29.68 -10.24 13.57
CA ASP A 223 -30.87 -10.08 12.74
C ASP A 223 -30.51 -10.23 11.25
N PHE A 224 -30.68 -11.45 10.72
CA PHE A 224 -30.42 -11.77 9.32
C PHE A 224 -31.45 -11.19 8.35
N GLN A 225 -32.58 -10.69 8.85
CA GLN A 225 -33.64 -10.09 8.04
C GLN A 225 -33.47 -8.56 7.93
N ASP A 226 -32.50 -7.99 8.63
CA ASP A 226 -32.20 -6.56 8.56
C ASP A 226 -31.97 -6.10 7.12
N LYS A 227 -32.81 -5.16 6.68
CA LYS A 227 -32.78 -4.61 5.32
C LYS A 227 -31.41 -4.05 4.94
N TYR A 228 -30.76 -3.30 5.87
CA TYR A 228 -29.50 -2.61 5.58
C TYR A 228 -28.33 -3.59 5.51
N VAL A 229 -28.32 -4.65 6.33
CA VAL A 229 -27.31 -5.70 6.27
C VAL A 229 -27.47 -6.50 4.97
N ARG A 230 -28.67 -6.86 4.57
CA ARG A 230 -28.92 -7.55 3.29
C ARG A 230 -28.49 -6.71 2.08
N GLU A 231 -28.84 -5.42 2.08
CA GLU A 231 -28.39 -4.49 1.04
C GLU A 231 -26.86 -4.39 1.00
N ALA A 232 -26.19 -4.31 2.16
CA ALA A 232 -24.73 -4.30 2.24
C ALA A 232 -24.10 -5.58 1.67
N ILE A 233 -24.64 -6.76 1.98
CA ILE A 233 -24.15 -8.04 1.44
C ILE A 233 -24.32 -8.10 -0.07
N VAL A 234 -25.47 -7.71 -0.61
CA VAL A 234 -25.72 -7.70 -2.06
C VAL A 234 -24.76 -6.75 -2.79
N LEU A 235 -24.51 -5.57 -2.21
CA LEU A 235 -23.55 -4.60 -2.76
C LEU A 235 -22.10 -5.11 -2.68
N ALA A 236 -21.80 -6.00 -1.75
CA ALA A 236 -20.46 -6.55 -1.54
C ALA A 236 -20.06 -7.57 -2.63
N LEU A 237 -21.02 -8.32 -3.19
CA LEU A 237 -20.74 -9.41 -4.13
C LEU A 237 -19.93 -8.98 -5.39
N PRO A 238 -20.26 -7.88 -6.09
CA PRO A 238 -19.46 -7.43 -7.23
C PRO A 238 -18.05 -6.96 -6.82
N VAL A 239 -17.93 -6.39 -5.63
CA VAL A 239 -16.64 -5.92 -5.10
C VAL A 239 -15.72 -7.08 -4.78
N PHE A 240 -16.26 -8.15 -4.20
CA PHE A 240 -15.54 -9.39 -3.93
C PHE A 240 -14.79 -9.89 -5.17
N VAL A 241 -15.47 -10.00 -6.30
CA VAL A 241 -14.85 -10.48 -7.55
C VAL A 241 -13.71 -9.55 -8.00
N SER A 242 -13.90 -8.24 -7.88
CA SER A 242 -12.92 -7.25 -8.33
C SER A 242 -11.62 -7.25 -7.50
N VAL A 243 -11.73 -7.47 -6.19
CA VAL A 243 -10.58 -7.46 -5.26
C VAL A 243 -9.79 -8.75 -5.35
N SER A 244 -10.47 -9.89 -5.51
CA SER A 244 -9.85 -11.22 -5.63
C SER A 244 -8.77 -11.29 -6.71
N VAL A 245 -8.88 -10.49 -7.77
CA VAL A 245 -7.94 -10.49 -8.90
C VAL A 245 -6.51 -10.15 -8.45
N ASN A 246 -6.33 -9.13 -7.61
CA ASN A 246 -5.01 -8.72 -7.14
C ASN A 246 -4.41 -9.71 -6.12
N ASP A 247 -5.24 -10.27 -5.26
CA ASP A 247 -4.80 -11.26 -4.26
C ASP A 247 -4.39 -12.56 -4.92
N ILE A 248 -5.14 -13.02 -5.95
CA ILE A 248 -4.77 -14.18 -6.78
C ILE A 248 -3.41 -13.95 -7.43
N ASN A 249 -3.16 -12.77 -8.01
CA ASN A 249 -1.87 -12.45 -8.60
C ASN A 249 -0.72 -12.57 -7.59
N THR A 250 -0.92 -12.08 -6.37
CA THR A 250 0.08 -12.16 -5.30
C THR A 250 0.36 -13.62 -4.91
N ILE A 251 -0.67 -14.44 -4.78
CA ILE A 251 -0.55 -15.86 -4.46
C ILE A 251 0.20 -16.61 -5.57
N VAL A 252 -0.19 -16.41 -6.83
CA VAL A 252 0.47 -17.06 -7.96
C VAL A 252 1.97 -16.71 -8.02
N ASN A 253 2.31 -15.43 -7.86
CA ASN A 253 3.71 -15.01 -7.86
C ASN A 253 4.52 -15.66 -6.72
N ARG A 254 3.95 -15.74 -5.51
CA ARG A 254 4.64 -16.36 -4.36
C ARG A 254 4.73 -17.87 -4.50
N ASN A 255 3.67 -18.51 -4.98
CA ASN A 255 3.67 -19.96 -5.24
C ASN A 255 4.74 -20.33 -6.26
N LEU A 256 4.86 -19.60 -7.37
CA LEU A 256 5.92 -19.81 -8.35
C LEU A 256 7.31 -19.57 -7.75
N ALA A 257 7.47 -18.56 -6.90
CA ALA A 257 8.74 -18.30 -6.21
C ALA A 257 9.14 -19.44 -5.27
N SER A 258 8.18 -20.10 -4.60
CA SER A 258 8.46 -21.22 -3.69
C SER A 258 9.09 -22.44 -4.39
N GLY A 259 8.84 -22.61 -5.69
CA GLY A 259 9.49 -23.63 -6.52
C GLY A 259 10.91 -23.30 -7.01
N MET A 260 11.43 -22.11 -6.69
CA MET A 260 12.76 -21.67 -7.16
C MET A 260 13.89 -21.92 -6.14
N GLY A 261 13.58 -22.61 -5.06
CA GLY A 261 14.53 -22.94 -3.99
C GLY A 261 14.33 -22.09 -2.73
N GLN A 262 15.06 -22.46 -1.69
CA GLN A 262 14.97 -21.85 -0.37
C GLN A 262 15.26 -20.35 -0.41
N GLY A 263 14.41 -19.57 0.24
CA GLY A 263 14.53 -18.12 0.37
C GLY A 263 13.95 -17.32 -0.79
N ALA A 264 13.55 -17.96 -1.91
CA ALA A 264 13.06 -17.24 -3.07
C ALA A 264 11.74 -16.51 -2.81
N ALA A 265 10.78 -17.12 -2.11
CA ALA A 265 9.52 -16.49 -1.75
C ALA A 265 9.73 -15.34 -0.74
N SER A 266 10.68 -15.49 0.18
CA SER A 266 11.07 -14.44 1.15
C SER A 266 11.75 -13.26 0.46
N ILE A 267 12.67 -13.50 -0.48
CA ILE A 267 13.34 -12.45 -1.26
C ILE A 267 12.30 -11.65 -2.06
N LEU A 268 11.36 -12.34 -2.71
CA LEU A 268 10.25 -11.70 -3.42
C LEU A 268 9.38 -10.87 -2.46
N TYR A 269 9.08 -11.42 -1.27
CA TYR A 269 8.32 -10.73 -0.23
C TYR A 269 9.00 -9.44 0.23
N TYR A 270 10.26 -9.49 0.67
CA TYR A 270 10.98 -8.30 1.17
C TYR A 270 11.18 -7.24 0.09
N SER A 271 11.52 -7.65 -1.14
CA SER A 271 11.68 -6.73 -2.26
C SER A 271 10.37 -6.03 -2.61
N ASN A 272 9.25 -6.77 -2.65
CA ASN A 272 7.93 -6.19 -2.88
C ASN A 272 7.50 -5.25 -1.74
N LYS A 273 7.81 -5.58 -0.48
CA LYS A 273 7.53 -4.71 0.68
C LYS A 273 8.24 -3.36 0.56
N MET A 274 9.50 -3.32 0.14
CA MET A 274 10.21 -2.07 -0.12
C MET A 274 9.55 -1.26 -1.23
N ASN A 275 9.20 -1.90 -2.34
CA ASN A 275 8.51 -1.24 -3.45
C ASN A 275 7.15 -0.66 -3.03
N THR A 276 6.31 -1.46 -2.35
CA THR A 276 4.95 -1.04 -1.92
C THR A 276 4.97 0.00 -0.81
N MET A 277 6.01 0.03 0.03
CA MET A 277 6.18 1.06 1.05
C MET A 277 6.31 2.45 0.40
N ILE A 278 7.09 2.56 -0.65
CA ILE A 278 7.30 3.82 -1.38
C ILE A 278 6.02 4.23 -2.12
N ILE A 279 5.34 3.29 -2.78
CA ILE A 279 4.03 3.53 -3.38
C ILE A 279 3.06 4.10 -2.32
N GLY A 280 2.99 3.46 -1.15
CA GLY A 280 2.07 3.85 -0.09
C GLY A 280 2.32 5.24 0.50
N ILE A 281 3.55 5.76 0.47
CA ILE A 281 3.86 7.11 0.96
C ILE A 281 3.33 8.17 -0.03
N PHE A 282 3.64 8.03 -1.31
CA PHE A 282 3.37 9.07 -2.30
C PHE A 282 1.96 8.97 -2.90
N ILE A 283 1.53 7.78 -3.29
CA ILE A 283 0.29 7.62 -4.06
C ILE A 283 -0.94 7.82 -3.20
N THR A 284 -0.92 7.35 -1.96
CA THR A 284 -2.05 7.54 -1.03
C THR A 284 -2.31 9.03 -0.79
N ALA A 285 -1.26 9.84 -0.62
CA ALA A 285 -1.40 11.28 -0.43
C ALA A 285 -1.98 11.97 -1.69
N ILE A 286 -1.49 11.62 -2.89
CA ILE A 286 -1.97 12.20 -4.14
C ILE A 286 -3.44 11.82 -4.39
N THR A 287 -3.77 10.54 -4.26
CA THR A 287 -5.13 10.07 -4.52
C THR A 287 -6.16 10.64 -3.55
N ALA A 288 -5.78 10.84 -2.28
CA ALA A 288 -6.66 11.46 -1.28
C ALA A 288 -7.03 12.91 -1.64
N ILE A 289 -6.13 13.66 -2.26
CA ILE A 289 -6.40 15.05 -2.69
C ILE A 289 -7.14 15.09 -4.02
N VAL A 290 -6.71 14.27 -4.98
CA VAL A 290 -7.18 14.32 -6.37
C VAL A 290 -8.58 13.74 -6.53
N PHE A 291 -8.89 12.64 -5.83
CA PHE A 291 -10.15 11.93 -6.02
C PHE A 291 -11.40 12.78 -5.71
N PRO A 292 -11.50 13.51 -4.59
CA PRO A 292 -12.65 14.39 -4.33
C PRO A 292 -12.83 15.49 -5.38
N ILE A 293 -11.73 16.05 -5.88
CA ILE A 293 -11.77 17.09 -6.90
C ILE A 293 -12.27 16.50 -8.23
N LEU A 294 -11.76 15.33 -8.63
CA LEU A 294 -12.23 14.64 -9.83
C LEU A 294 -13.71 14.28 -9.75
N THR A 295 -14.15 13.69 -8.65
CA THR A 295 -15.55 13.30 -8.47
C THR A 295 -16.48 14.50 -8.53
N ARG A 296 -16.09 15.62 -7.90
CA ARG A 296 -16.89 16.86 -7.93
C ARG A 296 -16.94 17.47 -9.33
N THR A 297 -15.82 17.53 -10.05
CA THR A 297 -15.77 18.18 -11.38
C THR A 297 -16.40 17.33 -12.47
N LEU A 298 -16.17 16.02 -12.46
CA LEU A 298 -16.78 15.10 -13.44
C LEU A 298 -18.24 14.81 -13.12
N GLY A 299 -18.58 14.73 -11.84
CA GLY A 299 -19.97 14.54 -11.38
C GLY A 299 -20.88 15.74 -11.64
N SER A 300 -20.34 16.96 -11.73
CA SER A 300 -21.09 18.15 -12.14
C SER A 300 -21.26 18.30 -13.66
N GLY A 301 -20.74 17.36 -14.47
CA GLY A 301 -20.79 17.41 -15.94
C GLY A 301 -19.77 18.31 -16.59
N ASP A 302 -18.90 19.00 -15.83
CA ASP A 302 -17.83 19.82 -16.39
C ASP A 302 -16.65 18.97 -16.85
N MET A 303 -16.81 18.34 -18.03
CA MET A 303 -15.80 17.49 -18.65
C MET A 303 -14.52 18.25 -19.00
N LYS A 304 -14.58 19.57 -19.25
CA LYS A 304 -13.40 20.37 -19.59
C LYS A 304 -12.51 20.56 -18.36
N LEU A 305 -13.08 20.93 -17.23
CA LEU A 305 -12.37 21.05 -15.96
C LEU A 305 -11.93 19.67 -15.44
N GLY A 306 -12.78 18.66 -15.56
CA GLY A 306 -12.45 17.27 -15.20
C GLY A 306 -11.22 16.75 -15.95
N LYS A 307 -11.12 16.96 -17.26
CA LYS A 307 -9.93 16.61 -18.07
C LYS A 307 -8.68 17.40 -17.65
N LYS A 308 -8.82 18.67 -17.28
CA LYS A 308 -7.71 19.48 -16.77
C LYS A 308 -7.17 18.92 -15.46
N VAL A 309 -8.05 18.58 -14.52
CA VAL A 309 -7.69 17.96 -13.22
C VAL A 309 -7.04 16.60 -13.44
N MET A 310 -7.62 15.76 -14.29
CA MET A 310 -7.07 14.46 -14.67
C MET A 310 -5.64 14.59 -15.23
N ASN A 311 -5.42 15.52 -16.17
CA ASN A 311 -4.11 15.80 -16.74
C ASN A 311 -3.08 16.21 -15.67
N ALA A 312 -3.47 17.12 -14.78
CA ALA A 312 -2.61 17.54 -13.67
C ALA A 312 -2.26 16.36 -12.75
N SER A 313 -3.24 15.51 -12.45
CA SER A 313 -3.06 14.35 -11.56
C SER A 313 -2.07 13.33 -12.12
N VAL A 314 -2.23 12.93 -13.38
CA VAL A 314 -1.31 11.98 -14.04
C VAL A 314 0.11 12.55 -14.10
N LYS A 315 0.27 13.84 -14.45
CA LYS A 315 1.58 14.48 -14.46
C LYS A 315 2.22 14.55 -13.07
N THR A 316 1.44 14.91 -12.05
CA THR A 316 1.94 14.95 -10.66
C THR A 316 2.46 13.59 -10.23
N VAL A 317 1.75 12.52 -10.57
CA VAL A 317 2.22 11.16 -10.29
C VAL A 317 3.52 10.87 -11.02
N LEU A 318 3.64 11.20 -12.30
CA LEU A 318 4.88 11.02 -13.08
C LEU A 318 6.04 11.82 -12.48
N PHE A 319 5.82 13.07 -12.06
CA PHE A 319 6.86 13.91 -11.44
C PHE A 319 7.41 13.34 -10.13
N ILE A 320 6.66 12.49 -9.45
CA ILE A 320 7.09 11.86 -8.20
C ILE A 320 7.65 10.46 -8.44
N THR A 321 6.97 9.65 -9.26
CA THR A 321 7.31 8.23 -9.38
C THR A 321 8.48 7.95 -10.31
N VAL A 322 8.70 8.78 -11.34
CA VAL A 322 9.86 8.58 -12.24
C VAL A 322 11.18 8.81 -11.51
N PRO A 323 11.42 9.94 -10.79
CA PRO A 323 12.65 10.09 -10.02
C PRO A 323 12.76 9.06 -8.89
N ALA A 324 11.66 8.69 -8.24
CA ALA A 324 11.67 7.62 -7.23
C ALA A 324 12.11 6.27 -7.83
N THR A 325 11.65 5.94 -9.05
CA THR A 325 12.07 4.73 -9.77
C THR A 325 13.56 4.76 -10.08
N VAL A 326 14.07 5.88 -10.62
CA VAL A 326 15.51 6.04 -10.93
C VAL A 326 16.35 5.94 -9.65
N GLY A 327 15.93 6.63 -8.59
CA GLY A 327 16.60 6.57 -7.28
C GLY A 327 16.62 5.16 -6.70
N LEU A 328 15.49 4.43 -6.77
CA LEU A 328 15.40 3.06 -6.30
C LEU A 328 16.29 2.08 -7.09
N ILE A 329 16.34 2.22 -8.41
CA ILE A 329 17.20 1.35 -9.24
C ILE A 329 18.68 1.55 -8.87
N ILE A 330 19.13 2.80 -8.70
CA ILE A 330 20.51 3.12 -8.38
C ILE A 330 20.83 2.74 -6.93
N LEU A 331 20.00 3.16 -5.98
CA LEU A 331 20.21 2.99 -4.55
C LEU A 331 19.62 1.68 -3.98
N ALA A 332 19.14 0.75 -4.84
CA ALA A 332 18.56 -0.52 -4.39
C ALA A 332 19.49 -1.29 -3.44
N ARG A 333 20.79 -1.37 -3.78
CA ARG A 333 21.79 -2.07 -2.96
C ARG A 333 21.92 -1.46 -1.56
N PRO A 334 22.29 -0.18 -1.39
CA PRO A 334 22.41 0.39 -0.05
C PRO A 334 21.08 0.37 0.72
N ILE A 335 19.93 0.54 0.06
CA ILE A 335 18.61 0.44 0.70
C ILE A 335 18.40 -0.96 1.29
N ILE A 336 18.62 -2.02 0.51
CA ILE A 336 18.46 -3.41 0.97
C ILE A 336 19.50 -3.75 2.05
N GLU A 337 20.75 -3.36 1.88
CA GLU A 337 21.80 -3.62 2.86
C GLU A 337 21.51 -2.95 4.20
N ILE A 338 21.16 -1.67 4.19
CA ILE A 338 20.82 -0.93 5.41
C ILE A 338 19.53 -1.45 6.05
N ALA A 339 18.54 -1.87 5.24
CA ALA A 339 17.27 -2.35 5.75
C ALA A 339 17.34 -3.76 6.32
N PHE A 340 18.01 -4.69 5.64
CA PHE A 340 17.84 -6.12 5.86
C PHE A 340 19.13 -6.90 6.12
N VAL A 341 20.28 -6.54 5.53
CA VAL A 341 21.50 -7.37 5.60
C VAL A 341 22.13 -7.31 6.98
N ARG A 342 21.58 -8.13 7.87
CA ARG A 342 22.05 -8.37 9.24
C ARG A 342 21.38 -9.60 9.84
N GLY A 343 22.00 -10.18 10.87
CA GLY A 343 21.49 -11.41 11.52
C GLY A 343 21.35 -12.55 10.52
N SER A 344 20.16 -13.12 10.45
CA SER A 344 19.85 -14.26 9.57
C SER A 344 19.73 -13.89 8.08
N PHE A 345 19.63 -12.60 7.73
CA PHE A 345 19.56 -12.15 6.34
C PHE A 345 20.97 -11.90 5.79
N THR A 346 21.49 -12.87 5.06
CA THR A 346 22.88 -12.89 4.59
C THR A 346 23.17 -11.87 3.48
N ALA A 347 24.44 -11.61 3.21
CA ALA A 347 24.86 -10.77 2.08
C ALA A 347 24.40 -11.34 0.72
N ALA A 348 24.39 -12.67 0.55
CA ALA A 348 23.89 -13.33 -0.65
C ALA A 348 22.39 -13.04 -0.85
N ASN A 349 21.59 -13.12 0.21
CA ASN A 349 20.18 -12.74 0.19
C ASN A 349 20.02 -11.25 -0.18
N GLY A 350 20.92 -10.38 0.30
CA GLY A 350 20.95 -8.97 -0.03
C GLY A 350 21.17 -8.71 -1.53
N VAL A 351 22.09 -9.44 -2.16
CA VAL A 351 22.34 -9.35 -3.62
C VAL A 351 21.08 -9.75 -4.40
N ALA A 352 20.48 -10.90 -4.06
CA ALA A 352 19.26 -11.38 -4.70
C ALA A 352 18.07 -10.42 -4.51
N ALA A 353 17.87 -9.91 -3.29
CA ALA A 353 16.82 -8.94 -3.00
C ALA A 353 17.04 -7.60 -3.73
N THR A 354 18.29 -7.15 -3.87
CA THR A 354 18.66 -5.95 -4.62
C THR A 354 18.27 -6.05 -6.09
N SER A 355 18.61 -7.14 -6.76
CA SER A 355 18.27 -7.35 -8.18
C SER A 355 16.76 -7.46 -8.37
N THR A 356 16.07 -8.18 -7.49
CA THR A 356 14.61 -8.31 -7.49
C THR A 356 13.91 -6.95 -7.25
N LEU A 357 14.42 -6.12 -6.31
CA LEU A 357 13.91 -4.78 -6.07
C LEU A 357 14.07 -3.87 -7.29
N ARG A 358 15.21 -3.93 -8.00
CA ARG A 358 15.41 -3.17 -9.25
C ARG A 358 14.35 -3.51 -10.29
N CYS A 359 14.02 -4.79 -10.45
CA CYS A 359 12.96 -5.23 -11.36
C CYS A 359 11.58 -4.73 -10.90
N TYR A 360 11.26 -4.80 -9.61
CA TYR A 360 10.01 -4.25 -9.06
C TYR A 360 9.93 -2.72 -9.19
N SER A 361 11.05 -2.01 -9.08
CA SER A 361 11.06 -0.54 -9.13
C SER A 361 10.50 0.01 -10.44
N LEU A 362 10.61 -0.74 -11.53
CA LEU A 362 10.00 -0.38 -12.81
C LEU A 362 8.46 -0.35 -12.75
N SER A 363 7.84 -1.17 -11.89
CA SER A 363 6.39 -1.20 -11.70
C SER A 363 5.87 0.04 -10.95
N LEU A 364 6.71 0.78 -10.24
CA LEU A 364 6.32 1.92 -9.42
C LEU A 364 5.55 2.97 -10.23
N ILE A 365 6.03 3.30 -11.43
CA ILE A 365 5.39 4.26 -12.33
C ILE A 365 4.02 3.72 -12.76
N SER A 366 3.99 2.49 -13.24
CA SER A 366 2.78 1.88 -13.81
C SER A 366 1.69 1.64 -12.76
N ILE A 367 2.05 1.12 -11.57
CA ILE A 367 1.10 0.95 -10.45
C ILE A 367 0.53 2.30 -10.01
N SER A 368 1.35 3.33 -10.00
CA SER A 368 0.92 4.66 -9.58
C SER A 368 -0.03 5.30 -10.57
N VAL A 369 0.27 5.18 -11.86
CA VAL A 369 -0.59 5.70 -12.94
C VAL A 369 -1.92 4.93 -12.99
N ILE A 370 -1.91 3.59 -12.89
CA ILE A 370 -3.15 2.79 -12.91
C ILE A 370 -4.05 3.13 -11.73
N ASN A 371 -3.49 3.41 -10.55
CA ASN A 371 -4.26 3.85 -9.40
C ASN A 371 -5.01 5.16 -9.66
N VAL A 372 -4.38 6.13 -10.32
CA VAL A 372 -5.04 7.39 -10.71
C VAL A 372 -6.08 7.15 -11.79
N LEU A 373 -5.78 6.34 -12.81
CA LEU A 373 -6.74 6.00 -13.87
C LEU A 373 -7.98 5.29 -13.30
N ASN A 374 -7.83 4.39 -12.36
CA ASN A 374 -8.94 3.74 -11.67
C ASN A 374 -9.84 4.76 -10.96
N ARG A 375 -9.26 5.79 -10.29
CA ARG A 375 -10.05 6.87 -9.67
C ARG A 375 -10.79 7.71 -10.71
N ILE A 376 -10.21 7.94 -11.87
CA ILE A 376 -10.87 8.63 -12.97
C ILE A 376 -12.08 7.81 -13.47
N TYR A 377 -11.91 6.51 -13.69
CA TYR A 377 -13.00 5.63 -14.08
C TYR A 377 -14.14 5.63 -13.04
N TYR A 378 -13.80 5.49 -11.77
CA TYR A 378 -14.80 5.52 -10.69
C TYR A 378 -15.54 6.86 -10.62
N SER A 379 -14.87 7.98 -10.90
CA SER A 379 -15.50 9.31 -10.87
C SER A 379 -16.45 9.56 -12.05
N ILE A 380 -16.35 8.78 -13.13
CA ILE A 380 -17.33 8.78 -14.25
C ILE A 380 -18.33 7.63 -14.15
N GLY A 381 -18.41 6.94 -12.99
CA GLY A 381 -19.34 5.84 -12.74
C GLY A 381 -18.96 4.50 -13.40
N ASP A 382 -17.76 4.37 -13.95
CA ASP A 382 -17.32 3.15 -14.62
C ASP A 382 -16.46 2.28 -13.68
N THR A 383 -17.08 1.26 -13.12
CA THR A 383 -16.41 0.24 -12.31
C THR A 383 -15.98 -0.99 -13.12
N LYS A 384 -16.57 -1.21 -14.29
CA LYS A 384 -16.34 -2.39 -15.12
C LYS A 384 -14.99 -2.36 -15.81
N THR A 385 -14.60 -1.21 -16.38
CA THR A 385 -13.33 -1.09 -17.11
C THR A 385 -12.10 -1.34 -16.22
N PRO A 386 -11.97 -0.76 -15.00
CA PRO A 386 -10.89 -1.12 -14.08
C PRO A 386 -10.83 -2.61 -13.75
N PHE A 387 -11.98 -3.25 -13.59
CA PHE A 387 -12.05 -4.70 -13.37
C PHE A 387 -11.46 -5.50 -14.54
N TYR A 388 -11.91 -5.25 -15.77
CA TYR A 388 -11.38 -5.94 -16.96
C TYR A 388 -9.89 -5.68 -17.16
N VAL A 389 -9.43 -4.45 -16.95
CA VAL A 389 -8.00 -4.12 -17.02
C VAL A 389 -7.21 -4.87 -15.94
N GLY A 390 -7.76 -5.00 -14.74
CA GLY A 390 -7.16 -5.78 -13.64
C GLY A 390 -7.05 -7.27 -14.00
N VAL A 391 -8.11 -7.88 -14.50
CA VAL A 391 -8.10 -9.29 -14.96
C VAL A 391 -7.07 -9.49 -16.08
N THR A 392 -7.04 -8.60 -17.07
CA THR A 392 -6.07 -8.64 -18.17
C THR A 392 -4.64 -8.54 -17.64
N ASN A 393 -4.39 -7.66 -16.66
CA ASN A 393 -3.08 -7.53 -16.01
C ASN A 393 -2.62 -8.86 -15.37
N VAL A 394 -3.53 -9.55 -14.65
CA VAL A 394 -3.21 -10.85 -14.03
C VAL A 394 -2.93 -11.91 -15.10
N ILE A 395 -3.75 -12.00 -16.14
CA ILE A 395 -3.54 -12.97 -17.24
C ILE A 395 -2.17 -12.75 -17.89
N ILE A 396 -1.84 -11.50 -18.22
CA ILE A 396 -0.53 -11.16 -18.82
C ILE A 396 0.60 -11.49 -17.83
N ASN A 397 0.45 -11.15 -16.55
CA ASN A 397 1.48 -11.43 -15.54
C ASN A 397 1.72 -12.94 -15.39
N VAL A 398 0.67 -13.73 -15.26
CA VAL A 398 0.78 -15.21 -15.17
C VAL A 398 1.40 -15.78 -16.44
N GLY A 399 0.99 -15.32 -17.62
CA GLY A 399 1.58 -15.76 -18.89
C GLY A 399 3.07 -15.44 -18.98
N LEU A 400 3.49 -14.22 -18.60
CA LEU A 400 4.89 -13.85 -18.55
C LEU A 400 5.67 -14.65 -17.51
N ASN A 401 5.09 -14.90 -16.34
CA ASN A 401 5.73 -15.70 -15.30
C ASN A 401 6.06 -17.11 -15.80
N LEU A 402 5.17 -17.75 -16.51
CA LEU A 402 5.41 -19.10 -17.07
C LEU A 402 6.57 -19.11 -18.09
N LEU A 403 6.76 -18.00 -18.80
CA LEU A 403 7.83 -17.87 -19.80
C LEU A 403 9.18 -17.48 -19.17
N VAL A 404 9.17 -16.56 -18.19
CA VAL A 404 10.37 -15.84 -17.75
C VAL A 404 10.90 -16.37 -16.41
N ALA A 405 10.04 -16.92 -15.55
CA ALA A 405 10.40 -17.31 -14.18
C ALA A 405 11.48 -18.40 -14.14
N ARG A 406 11.42 -19.39 -15.04
CA ARG A 406 12.40 -20.48 -15.11
C ARG A 406 13.81 -20.01 -15.45
N HIS A 407 13.95 -18.91 -16.20
CA HIS A 407 15.25 -18.42 -16.68
C HIS A 407 15.85 -17.34 -15.77
N PHE A 408 15.00 -16.52 -15.15
CA PHE A 408 15.41 -15.33 -14.40
C PHE A 408 15.03 -15.37 -12.92
N GLY A 409 14.44 -16.46 -12.42
CA GLY A 409 14.07 -16.64 -11.03
C GLY A 409 13.18 -15.51 -10.50
N THR A 410 13.46 -15.06 -9.28
CA THR A 410 12.69 -13.97 -8.62
C THR A 410 12.73 -12.65 -9.39
N ASN A 411 13.82 -12.38 -10.11
CA ASN A 411 13.93 -11.21 -10.99
C ASN A 411 12.92 -11.27 -12.14
N GLY A 412 12.73 -12.46 -12.72
CA GLY A 412 11.73 -12.72 -13.76
C GLY A 412 10.32 -12.45 -13.27
N LEU A 413 9.97 -12.94 -12.08
CA LEU A 413 8.65 -12.68 -11.47
C LEU A 413 8.41 -11.18 -11.23
N ALA A 414 9.40 -10.47 -10.69
CA ALA A 414 9.32 -9.03 -10.45
C ALA A 414 9.24 -8.21 -11.75
N ALA A 415 9.99 -8.61 -12.79
CA ALA A 415 9.94 -7.99 -14.11
C ALA A 415 8.58 -8.24 -14.79
N SER A 416 8.02 -9.44 -14.67
CA SER A 416 6.69 -9.78 -15.20
C SER A 416 5.60 -8.88 -14.62
N VAL A 417 5.62 -8.61 -13.31
CA VAL A 417 4.70 -7.65 -12.67
C VAL A 417 4.86 -6.26 -13.29
N SER A 418 6.10 -5.80 -13.50
CA SER A 418 6.38 -4.49 -14.06
C SER A 418 5.89 -4.36 -15.52
N ILE A 419 6.16 -5.38 -16.34
CA ILE A 419 5.73 -5.42 -17.75
C ILE A 419 4.21 -5.52 -17.85
N ALA A 420 3.58 -6.45 -17.13
CA ALA A 420 2.14 -6.65 -17.17
C ALA A 420 1.38 -5.38 -16.74
N THR A 421 1.81 -4.75 -15.64
CA THR A 421 1.17 -3.52 -15.17
C THR A 421 1.39 -2.36 -16.16
N THR A 422 2.53 -2.29 -16.82
CA THR A 422 2.79 -1.29 -17.86
C THR A 422 1.86 -1.48 -19.06
N ILE A 423 1.67 -2.72 -19.52
CA ILE A 423 0.71 -3.03 -20.59
C ILE A 423 -0.72 -2.67 -20.14
N ALA A 424 -1.10 -2.99 -18.90
CA ALA A 424 -2.40 -2.64 -18.34
C ALA A 424 -2.65 -1.12 -18.33
N VAL A 425 -1.63 -0.31 -18.04
CA VAL A 425 -1.71 1.17 -18.13
C VAL A 425 -2.00 1.61 -19.56
N PHE A 426 -1.31 1.06 -20.56
CA PHE A 426 -1.57 1.40 -21.97
C PHE A 426 -3.00 1.02 -22.39
N ILE A 427 -3.45 -0.18 -22.04
CA ILE A 427 -4.84 -0.63 -22.29
C ILE A 427 -5.83 0.32 -21.62
N SER A 428 -5.59 0.68 -20.36
CA SER A 428 -6.45 1.60 -19.61
C SER A 428 -6.53 2.98 -20.28
N PHE A 429 -5.40 3.54 -20.75
CA PHE A 429 -5.40 4.80 -21.49
C PHE A 429 -6.16 4.72 -22.83
N ILE A 430 -6.01 3.64 -23.57
CA ILE A 430 -6.73 3.44 -24.84
C ILE A 430 -8.24 3.39 -24.60
N LEU A 431 -8.69 2.61 -23.60
CA LEU A 431 -10.10 2.49 -23.24
C LEU A 431 -10.66 3.83 -22.72
N LEU A 432 -9.90 4.54 -21.89
CA LEU A 432 -10.30 5.87 -21.41
C LEU A 432 -10.44 6.86 -22.55
N LYS A 433 -9.50 6.87 -23.51
CA LYS A 433 -9.59 7.71 -24.71
C LYS A 433 -10.84 7.42 -25.54
N LYS A 434 -11.25 6.15 -25.67
CA LYS A 434 -12.50 5.77 -26.35
C LYS A 434 -13.74 6.32 -25.65
N LYS A 435 -13.72 6.40 -24.30
CA LYS A 435 -14.89 6.83 -23.50
C LYS A 435 -15.06 8.34 -23.41
N ILE A 436 -13.97 9.07 -23.16
CA ILE A 436 -14.04 10.51 -22.89
C ILE A 436 -13.35 11.35 -23.97
N GLY A 437 -12.86 10.72 -25.04
CA GLY A 437 -12.23 11.39 -26.19
C GLY A 437 -10.80 11.84 -25.89
N ASN A 438 -10.37 12.94 -26.49
CA ASN A 438 -8.98 13.39 -26.41
C ASN A 438 -8.52 13.66 -24.97
N LEU A 439 -7.45 12.97 -24.56
CA LEU A 439 -6.84 13.04 -23.23
C LEU A 439 -5.67 14.02 -23.13
N GLY A 440 -5.29 14.68 -24.23
CA GLY A 440 -4.10 15.53 -24.26
C GLY A 440 -2.78 14.75 -24.14
N THR A 441 -2.68 13.57 -24.75
CA THR A 441 -1.55 12.63 -24.64
C THR A 441 -0.19 13.27 -24.91
N ARG A 442 -0.11 14.23 -25.85
CA ARG A 442 1.13 14.99 -26.11
C ARG A 442 1.66 15.72 -24.86
N SER A 443 0.76 16.16 -23.98
CA SER A 443 1.14 16.82 -22.72
C SER A 443 1.78 15.85 -21.73
N TYR A 444 1.30 14.61 -21.66
CA TYR A 444 1.91 13.58 -20.82
C TYR A 444 3.29 13.17 -21.31
N ILE A 445 3.44 12.97 -22.62
CA ILE A 445 4.74 12.61 -23.23
C ILE A 445 5.77 13.72 -22.99
N LYS A 446 5.40 14.99 -23.19
CA LYS A 446 6.29 16.13 -22.90
C LYS A 446 6.68 16.21 -21.43
N ALA A 447 5.71 15.97 -20.51
CA ALA A 447 5.99 15.91 -19.08
C ALA A 447 6.92 14.75 -18.75
N LEU A 448 6.65 13.55 -19.27
CA LEU A 448 7.49 12.37 -19.07
C LEU A 448 8.93 12.60 -19.53
N ILE A 449 9.15 13.13 -20.73
CA ILE A 449 10.50 13.41 -21.26
C ILE A 449 11.25 14.37 -20.33
N LYS A 450 10.63 15.49 -19.93
CA LYS A 450 11.25 16.46 -19.01
C LYS A 450 11.58 15.82 -17.66
N THR A 451 10.68 14.99 -17.16
CA THR A 451 10.84 14.28 -15.89
C THR A 451 11.98 13.28 -15.98
N VAL A 452 12.06 12.49 -17.04
CA VAL A 452 13.16 11.53 -17.27
C VAL A 452 14.50 12.28 -17.36
N MET A 453 14.60 13.37 -18.13
CA MET A 453 15.83 14.17 -18.21
C MET A 453 16.28 14.67 -16.83
N ALA A 454 15.37 15.27 -16.07
CA ALA A 454 15.66 15.74 -14.72
C ALA A 454 16.04 14.58 -13.78
N SER A 455 15.39 13.41 -13.92
CA SER A 455 15.68 12.23 -13.12
C SER A 455 17.02 11.60 -13.45
N LEU A 456 17.49 11.68 -14.68
CA LEU A 456 18.84 11.22 -15.07
C LEU A 456 19.92 12.08 -14.40
N VAL A 457 19.73 13.42 -14.37
CA VAL A 457 20.64 14.34 -13.65
C VAL A 457 20.64 14.02 -12.15
N MET A 458 19.45 13.84 -11.56
CA MET A 458 19.30 13.40 -10.18
C MET A 458 20.01 12.07 -9.92
N GLY A 459 19.84 11.11 -10.85
CA GLY A 459 20.49 9.79 -10.80
C GLY A 459 22.00 9.88 -10.78
N ALA A 460 22.59 10.76 -11.60
CA ALA A 460 24.04 10.99 -11.60
C ALA A 460 24.54 11.48 -10.24
N ILE A 461 23.77 12.34 -9.55
CA ILE A 461 24.11 12.78 -8.18
C ILE A 461 24.03 11.64 -7.18
N THR A 462 23.02 10.77 -7.31
CA THR A 462 22.90 9.63 -6.38
C THR A 462 24.05 8.64 -6.51
N LEU A 463 24.73 8.58 -7.66
CA LEU A 463 25.95 7.77 -7.82
C LEU A 463 27.10 8.21 -6.91
N ALA A 464 27.12 9.46 -6.49
CA ALA A 464 28.11 9.96 -5.52
C ALA A 464 28.02 9.25 -4.16
N TYR A 465 26.92 8.55 -3.86
CA TYR A 465 26.79 7.73 -2.65
C TYR A 465 27.89 6.68 -2.54
N PHE A 466 28.20 5.99 -3.62
CA PHE A 466 29.07 4.80 -3.59
C PHE A 466 30.54 5.05 -3.19
N PRO A 467 31.24 6.08 -3.71
CA PRO A 467 32.60 6.37 -3.26
C PRO A 467 32.65 6.80 -1.78
N TYR A 468 31.67 7.59 -1.32
CA TYR A 468 31.60 8.01 0.09
C TYR A 468 31.18 6.88 1.02
N GLU A 469 30.33 5.95 0.57
CA GLU A 469 29.98 4.75 1.34
C GLU A 469 31.22 3.93 1.70
N LYS A 470 32.14 3.72 0.73
CA LYS A 470 33.41 3.02 0.97
C LYS A 470 34.23 3.72 2.05
N LEU A 471 34.30 5.04 2.04
CA LEU A 471 34.98 5.84 3.06
C LEU A 471 34.33 5.67 4.43
N ILE A 472 33.00 5.75 4.53
CA ILE A 472 32.26 5.53 5.77
C ILE A 472 32.52 4.13 6.33
N MET A 473 32.53 3.12 5.47
CA MET A 473 32.80 1.72 5.86
C MET A 473 34.23 1.52 6.37
N ALA A 474 35.18 2.27 5.85
CA ALA A 474 36.58 2.23 6.31
C ALA A 474 36.79 2.95 7.66
N LEU A 475 35.99 3.99 7.94
CA LEU A 475 36.16 4.84 9.14
C LEU A 475 35.26 4.43 10.32
N THR A 476 34.24 3.61 10.11
CA THR A 476 33.24 3.27 11.13
C THR A 476 32.96 1.77 11.16
N SER A 477 32.48 1.28 12.32
CA SER A 477 32.12 -0.13 12.51
C SER A 477 30.82 -0.30 13.32
N GLY A 478 30.22 -1.49 13.27
CA GLY A 478 29.04 -1.84 14.06
C GLY A 478 27.82 -0.95 13.81
N GLY A 479 27.09 -0.62 14.85
CA GLY A 479 25.87 0.19 14.78
C GLY A 479 26.11 1.62 14.27
N VAL A 480 27.28 2.21 14.58
CA VAL A 480 27.67 3.54 14.11
C VAL A 480 27.80 3.56 12.59
N GLN A 481 28.38 2.51 12.00
CA GLN A 481 28.49 2.36 10.55
C GLN A 481 27.11 2.36 9.86
N THR A 482 26.18 1.58 10.38
CA THR A 482 24.81 1.51 9.82
C THR A 482 24.10 2.85 9.91
N LEU A 483 24.19 3.53 11.07
CA LEU A 483 23.58 4.84 11.26
C LEU A 483 24.21 5.90 10.34
N SER A 484 25.54 5.92 10.22
CA SER A 484 26.26 6.86 9.34
C SER A 484 25.89 6.64 7.86
N ARG A 485 25.79 5.37 7.41
CA ARG A 485 25.32 5.02 6.06
C ARG A 485 23.89 5.50 5.82
N LEU A 486 22.98 5.30 6.80
CA LEU A 486 21.60 5.75 6.71
C LEU A 486 21.50 7.29 6.62
N VAL A 487 22.19 8.01 7.51
CA VAL A 487 22.19 9.49 7.51
C VAL A 487 22.75 10.02 6.20
N PHE A 488 23.85 9.44 5.73
CA PHE A 488 24.44 9.84 4.46
C PHE A 488 23.53 9.52 3.26
N LEU A 489 22.86 8.35 3.25
CA LEU A 489 21.88 8.00 2.23
C LEU A 489 20.74 9.02 2.19
N MET A 490 20.20 9.41 3.35
CA MET A 490 19.14 10.42 3.44
C MET A 490 19.61 11.78 2.95
N LEU A 491 20.84 12.17 3.26
CA LEU A 491 21.42 13.43 2.78
C LEU A 491 21.56 13.44 1.25
N VAL A 492 22.10 12.37 0.67
CA VAL A 492 22.25 12.23 -0.80
C VAL A 492 20.88 12.27 -1.49
N VAL A 493 19.89 11.54 -0.95
CA VAL A 493 18.52 11.56 -1.49
C VAL A 493 17.90 12.95 -1.41
N PHE A 494 18.12 13.67 -0.30
CA PHE A 494 17.61 15.03 -0.12
C PHE A 494 18.23 16.00 -1.12
N ILE A 495 19.57 16.00 -1.27
CA ILE A 495 20.29 16.85 -2.23
C ILE A 495 19.84 16.51 -3.67
N ALA A 496 19.76 15.23 -4.00
CA ALA A 496 19.32 14.76 -5.31
C ALA A 496 17.88 15.22 -5.63
N ALA A 497 16.98 15.19 -4.64
CA ALA A 497 15.61 15.69 -4.78
C ALA A 497 15.57 17.22 -5.01
N LEU A 498 16.39 17.99 -4.32
CA LEU A 498 16.50 19.45 -4.53
C LEU A 498 16.97 19.76 -5.95
N VAL A 499 18.01 19.07 -6.42
CA VAL A 499 18.51 19.24 -7.81
C VAL A 499 17.46 18.82 -8.82
N TYR A 500 16.73 17.74 -8.58
CA TYR A 500 15.63 17.33 -9.43
C TYR A 500 14.56 18.43 -9.58
N VAL A 501 14.09 18.98 -8.47
CA VAL A 501 13.12 20.09 -8.47
C VAL A 501 13.66 21.31 -9.23
N PHE A 502 14.94 21.64 -9.01
CA PHE A 502 15.62 22.73 -9.72
C PHE A 502 15.66 22.48 -11.24
N CYS A 503 15.99 21.26 -11.66
CA CYS A 503 15.98 20.88 -13.08
C CYS A 503 14.58 21.02 -13.70
N LEU A 504 13.53 20.56 -13.03
CA LEU A 504 12.15 20.71 -13.49
C LEU A 504 11.74 22.19 -13.61
N TYR A 505 12.16 23.02 -12.64
CA TYR A 505 11.93 24.46 -12.68
C TYR A 505 12.59 25.10 -13.91
N LYS A 506 13.84 24.77 -14.20
CA LYS A 506 14.60 25.24 -15.37
C LYS A 506 14.00 24.71 -16.68
N LEU A 507 13.53 23.48 -16.72
CA LEU A 507 12.84 22.89 -17.88
C LEU A 507 11.43 23.48 -18.12
N GLY A 508 11.00 24.42 -17.30
CA GLY A 508 9.74 25.14 -17.46
C GLY A 508 8.51 24.29 -17.24
N VAL A 509 8.54 23.41 -16.25
CA VAL A 509 7.37 22.64 -15.80
C VAL A 509 6.46 23.58 -15.01
N ARG A 510 5.25 23.85 -15.52
CA ARG A 510 4.32 24.81 -14.91
C ARG A 510 3.94 24.44 -13.50
N GLU A 511 3.61 23.19 -13.27
CA GLU A 511 3.20 22.66 -11.98
C GLU A 511 4.26 22.90 -10.88
N VAL A 512 5.54 22.82 -11.22
CA VAL A 512 6.65 23.11 -10.29
C VAL A 512 6.83 24.61 -10.08
N ARG A 513 6.70 25.41 -11.15
CA ARG A 513 6.78 26.89 -11.04
C ARG A 513 5.67 27.46 -10.15
N ASP A 514 4.45 26.92 -10.29
CA ASP A 514 3.31 27.33 -9.46
C ASP A 514 3.55 27.04 -7.98
N VAL A 515 4.08 25.85 -7.65
CA VAL A 515 4.43 25.47 -6.26
C VAL A 515 5.54 26.36 -5.71
N VAL A 516 6.61 26.56 -6.48
CA VAL A 516 7.73 27.44 -6.06
C VAL A 516 7.25 28.89 -5.87
N GLY A 517 6.34 29.38 -6.73
CA GLY A 517 5.71 30.69 -6.59
C GLY A 517 4.96 30.86 -5.27
N ILE A 518 4.12 29.89 -4.93
CA ILE A 518 3.35 29.88 -3.65
C ILE A 518 4.30 29.85 -2.43
N VAL A 519 5.37 29.05 -2.49
CA VAL A 519 6.35 28.98 -1.38
C VAL A 519 7.09 30.31 -1.25
N ARG A 520 7.49 30.92 -2.36
CA ARG A 520 8.18 32.22 -2.35
C ARG A 520 7.29 33.33 -1.78
N GLU A 521 6.04 33.40 -2.20
CA GLU A 521 5.05 34.36 -1.68
C GLU A 521 4.82 34.20 -0.16
N LYS A 522 4.74 32.95 0.32
CA LYS A 522 4.62 32.68 1.76
C LYS A 522 5.86 33.07 2.57
N ILE A 523 7.04 32.97 1.99
CA ILE A 523 8.30 33.37 2.63
C ILE A 523 8.40 34.89 2.65
N GLU A 524 8.07 35.56 1.55
CA GLU A 524 8.06 37.02 1.42
C GLU A 524 7.03 37.67 2.38
N ASN A 525 5.84 37.07 2.50
CA ASN A 525 4.79 37.53 3.44
C ASN A 525 5.10 37.23 4.92
N ARG A 526 6.12 36.43 5.24
CA ARG A 526 6.60 36.17 6.61
C ARG A 526 7.75 37.07 7.04
N LYS A 527 8.37 37.84 6.13
CA LYS A 527 9.33 38.86 6.53
C LYS A 527 8.60 39.94 7.32
N PRO A 528 9.03 40.28 8.55
CA PRO A 528 8.45 41.39 9.27
C PRO A 528 8.60 42.63 8.40
N LYS A 529 7.49 43.36 8.19
CA LYS A 529 7.57 44.71 7.62
C LYS A 529 8.57 45.47 8.48
N SER A 530 9.72 45.80 7.92
CA SER A 530 10.68 46.73 8.56
C SER A 530 9.87 47.97 8.88
N ILE A 531 9.86 48.31 10.18
CA ILE A 531 9.33 49.58 10.65
C ILE A 531 10.27 50.62 10.05
N GLU A 532 9.84 51.24 8.95
CA GLU A 532 10.45 52.51 8.53
C GLU A 532 9.92 53.56 9.52
N ASN A 533 10.83 53.98 10.39
CA ASN A 533 10.69 55.22 11.15
C ASN A 533 11.09 56.38 10.25
#